data_6e453dabd600b8822908dc735f6513bb
#
_entry.id   6e453dabd600b8822908dc735f6513bb
#
_cell.length_a   1.000
_cell.length_b   1.000
_cell.length_c   1.000
_cell.angle_alpha   90.00
_cell.angle_beta   90.00
_cell.angle_gamma   90.00
#
_symmetry.space_group_name_H-M   'P 1'
#
loop_
_entity.id
_entity.type
_entity.pdbx_description
1 polymer ?
#
loop_
_entity_poly.entity_id
_entity_poly.type
_entity_poly.pdbx_seq_one_letter_code
_entity_poly.pdbx_strand_id
1 'polypeptide(L)'
;MIINGRILKSENKLYNKQISYYKEIAKRMNGLDYTRRMNFLTNKRNNIINDSIHKASRKAVEYTLSCDANTIVIGNNKNWKQNSKISAKINQSFVGIPHSKLIQQIQYKAEDYGIKVIITEESYTSGTSFLDNELPTKSNYNKNRRIKRGLFKPNSGKLINADVNASYQILKKVFPNIYNNNINHGIEDYVFNPIRVNL
;
A
#
# COMPACT_ATOMS: atom_id res chain seq x y z
N MET A 1 -10.56 1.45 6.91
CA MET A 1 -10.20 0.02 6.73
C MET A 1 -8.72 -0.14 6.41
N ILE A 2 -8.05 -1.16 6.93
CA ILE A 2 -6.67 -1.55 6.56
C ILE A 2 -6.70 -2.96 5.98
N ILE A 3 -6.23 -3.13 4.74
CA ILE A 3 -6.07 -4.44 4.11
C ILE A 3 -4.67 -4.97 4.39
N ASN A 4 -4.58 -6.19 4.95
CA ASN A 4 -3.32 -6.78 5.37
C ASN A 4 -2.55 -7.39 4.19
N GLY A 5 -1.47 -6.75 3.74
CA GLY A 5 -0.61 -7.23 2.66
C GLY A 5 0.51 -8.20 3.08
N ARG A 6 0.48 -8.77 4.30
CA ARG A 6 1.53 -9.70 4.78
C ARG A 6 1.64 -10.96 3.93
N ILE A 7 0.53 -11.46 3.42
CA ILE A 7 0.48 -12.65 2.56
C ILE A 7 1.35 -12.47 1.31
N LEU A 8 1.28 -11.31 0.66
CA LEU A 8 2.10 -11.00 -0.52
C LEU A 8 3.60 -10.99 -0.22
N LYS A 9 3.97 -10.46 0.95
CA LYS A 9 5.37 -10.39 1.39
C LYS A 9 5.92 -11.77 1.75
N SER A 10 5.14 -12.59 2.44
CA SER A 10 5.56 -13.95 2.82
C SER A 10 5.71 -14.83 1.59
N GLU A 11 4.77 -14.75 0.64
CA GLU A 11 4.83 -15.51 -0.61
C GLU A 11 6.04 -15.11 -1.47
N ASN A 12 6.30 -13.82 -1.64
CA ASN A 12 7.50 -13.35 -2.34
C ASN A 12 8.80 -13.83 -1.66
N LYS A 13 8.83 -13.82 -0.32
CA LYS A 13 10.02 -14.29 0.43
C LYS A 13 10.24 -15.79 0.24
N LEU A 14 9.17 -16.59 0.31
CA LEU A 14 9.23 -18.04 0.07
C LEU A 14 9.67 -18.33 -1.37
N TYR A 15 9.03 -17.69 -2.35
CA TYR A 15 9.37 -17.81 -3.76
C TYR A 15 10.85 -17.51 -4.01
N ASN A 16 11.35 -16.38 -3.53
CA ASN A 16 12.74 -15.97 -3.73
C ASN A 16 13.73 -17.01 -3.13
N LYS A 17 13.42 -17.57 -1.95
CA LYS A 17 14.23 -18.62 -1.33
C LYS A 17 14.25 -19.88 -2.19
N GLN A 18 13.09 -20.33 -2.67
CA GLN A 18 12.97 -21.53 -3.49
C GLN A 18 13.65 -21.38 -4.85
N ILE A 19 13.45 -20.26 -5.53
CA ILE A 19 14.08 -19.97 -6.83
C ILE A 19 15.60 -19.92 -6.69
N SER A 20 16.14 -19.28 -5.66
CA SER A 20 17.58 -19.23 -5.43
C SER A 20 18.17 -20.66 -5.27
N TYR A 21 17.51 -21.49 -4.47
CA TYR A 21 17.90 -22.88 -4.25
C TYR A 21 17.90 -23.70 -5.56
N TYR A 22 16.81 -23.65 -6.32
CA TYR A 22 16.71 -24.40 -7.58
C TYR A 22 17.64 -23.87 -8.67
N LYS A 23 17.94 -22.58 -8.71
CA LYS A 23 18.96 -22.01 -9.60
C LYS A 23 20.34 -22.57 -9.31
N GLU A 24 20.71 -22.65 -8.04
CA GLU A 24 21.99 -23.19 -7.63
C GLU A 24 22.15 -24.66 -8.04
N ILE A 25 21.12 -25.48 -7.80
CA ILE A 25 21.11 -26.90 -8.22
C ILE A 25 21.18 -27.02 -9.74
N ALA A 26 20.35 -26.30 -10.49
CA ALA A 26 20.29 -26.37 -11.94
C ALA A 26 21.65 -26.01 -12.58
N LYS A 27 22.31 -24.99 -12.04
CA LYS A 27 23.61 -24.54 -12.50
C LYS A 27 24.71 -25.60 -12.24
N ARG A 28 24.67 -26.24 -11.06
CA ARG A 28 25.64 -27.29 -10.68
C ARG A 28 25.46 -28.58 -11.47
N MET A 29 24.22 -29.01 -11.73
CA MET A 29 23.96 -30.29 -12.37
C MET A 29 23.98 -30.23 -13.91
N ASN A 30 23.36 -29.21 -14.51
CA ASN A 30 23.08 -29.17 -15.94
C ASN A 30 23.55 -27.89 -16.64
N GLY A 31 24.20 -26.96 -15.93
CA GLY A 31 24.55 -25.64 -16.47
C GLY A 31 23.37 -24.76 -16.86
N LEU A 32 22.14 -25.13 -16.46
CA LEU A 32 20.92 -24.44 -16.83
C LEU A 32 20.58 -23.31 -15.85
N ASP A 33 20.16 -22.17 -16.40
CA ASP A 33 19.68 -21.04 -15.59
C ASP A 33 18.20 -21.14 -15.22
N TYR A 34 17.42 -22.03 -15.87
CA TYR A 34 15.98 -22.16 -15.68
C TYR A 34 15.48 -23.59 -15.87
N THR A 35 14.52 -24.03 -15.05
CA THR A 35 13.95 -25.37 -15.08
C THR A 35 12.42 -25.37 -15.07
N ARG A 36 11.78 -26.49 -15.46
CA ARG A 36 10.31 -26.66 -15.38
C ARG A 36 9.80 -26.43 -13.95
N ARG A 37 10.56 -26.84 -12.92
CA ARG A 37 10.21 -26.63 -11.50
C ARG A 37 10.15 -25.15 -11.15
N MET A 38 11.12 -24.38 -11.62
CA MET A 38 11.16 -22.93 -11.41
C MET A 38 10.00 -22.23 -12.10
N ASN A 39 9.62 -22.65 -13.31
CA ASN A 39 8.45 -22.15 -14.00
C ASN A 39 7.15 -22.41 -13.21
N PHE A 40 6.98 -23.63 -12.71
CA PHE A 40 5.84 -23.99 -11.85
C PHE A 40 5.78 -23.08 -10.61
N LEU A 41 6.89 -22.84 -9.91
CA LEU A 41 6.94 -21.98 -8.73
C LEU A 41 6.60 -20.53 -9.07
N THR A 42 7.09 -20.04 -10.23
CA THR A 42 6.78 -18.69 -10.72
C THR A 42 5.29 -18.52 -10.99
N ASN A 43 4.68 -19.47 -11.69
CA ASN A 43 3.25 -19.45 -11.99
C ASN A 43 2.39 -19.54 -10.72
N LYS A 44 2.75 -20.44 -9.79
CA LYS A 44 2.08 -20.57 -8.49
C LYS A 44 2.10 -19.24 -7.73
N ARG A 45 3.29 -18.64 -7.59
CA ARG A 45 3.45 -17.34 -6.92
C ARG A 45 2.64 -16.25 -7.62
N ASN A 46 2.67 -16.16 -8.94
CA ASN A 46 1.95 -15.16 -9.70
C ASN A 46 0.42 -15.29 -9.52
N ASN A 47 -0.09 -16.51 -9.50
CA ASN A 47 -1.52 -16.78 -9.27
C ASN A 47 -1.95 -16.32 -7.87
N ILE A 48 -1.18 -16.63 -6.82
CA ILE A 48 -1.46 -16.19 -5.44
C ILE A 48 -1.46 -14.66 -5.34
N ILE A 49 -0.49 -14.00 -5.97
CA ILE A 49 -0.43 -12.53 -5.98
C ILE A 49 -1.61 -11.93 -6.74
N ASN A 50 -1.95 -12.49 -7.89
CA ASN A 50 -3.07 -12.01 -8.68
C ASN A 50 -4.40 -12.15 -7.92
N ASP A 51 -4.66 -13.31 -7.31
CA ASP A 51 -5.85 -13.54 -6.49
C ASP A 51 -5.94 -12.54 -5.33
N SER A 52 -4.84 -12.35 -4.62
CA SER A 52 -4.78 -11.39 -3.51
C SER A 52 -5.06 -9.95 -3.97
N ILE A 53 -4.54 -9.53 -5.13
CA ILE A 53 -4.80 -8.20 -5.69
C ILE A 53 -6.27 -8.06 -6.11
N HIS A 54 -6.86 -9.11 -6.71
CA HIS A 54 -8.28 -9.13 -7.06
C HIS A 54 -9.17 -8.98 -5.83
N LYS A 55 -8.87 -9.70 -4.75
CA LYS A 55 -9.59 -9.61 -3.47
C LYS A 55 -9.42 -8.23 -2.83
N ALA A 56 -8.19 -7.69 -2.81
CA ALA A 56 -7.91 -6.38 -2.23
C ALA A 56 -8.65 -5.26 -2.96
N SER A 57 -8.58 -5.24 -4.30
CA SER A 57 -9.25 -4.23 -5.12
C SER A 57 -10.78 -4.29 -4.97
N ARG A 58 -11.35 -5.51 -4.93
CA ARG A 58 -12.79 -5.70 -4.70
C ARG A 58 -13.20 -5.17 -3.33
N LYS A 59 -12.49 -5.56 -2.27
CA LYS A 59 -12.76 -5.07 -0.91
C LYS A 59 -12.64 -3.55 -0.78
N ALA A 60 -11.72 -2.91 -1.51
CA ALA A 60 -11.61 -1.46 -1.51
C ALA A 60 -12.85 -0.79 -2.11
N VAL A 61 -13.36 -1.30 -3.23
CA VAL A 61 -14.56 -0.77 -3.89
C VAL A 61 -15.82 -1.06 -3.06
N GLU A 62 -16.00 -2.29 -2.55
CA GLU A 62 -17.12 -2.67 -1.69
C GLU A 62 -17.17 -1.80 -0.41
N TYR A 63 -16.01 -1.52 0.18
CA TYR A 63 -15.94 -0.64 1.35
C TYR A 63 -16.32 0.81 1.01
N THR A 64 -15.91 1.31 -0.16
CA THR A 64 -16.29 2.65 -0.63
C THR A 64 -17.81 2.75 -0.80
N LEU A 65 -18.43 1.73 -1.40
CA LEU A 65 -19.89 1.63 -1.52
C LEU A 65 -20.60 1.58 -0.17
N SER A 66 -20.08 0.79 0.77
CA SER A 66 -20.66 0.68 2.12
C SER A 66 -20.59 1.98 2.93
N CYS A 67 -19.70 2.91 2.54
CA CYS A 67 -19.60 4.25 3.13
C CYS A 67 -20.36 5.32 2.33
N ASP A 68 -21.15 4.91 1.33
CA ASP A 68 -21.87 5.83 0.41
C ASP A 68 -20.94 6.89 -0.20
N ALA A 69 -19.68 6.50 -0.47
CA ALA A 69 -18.69 7.39 -1.04
C ALA A 69 -18.61 7.20 -2.57
N ASN A 70 -18.49 8.29 -3.29
CA ASN A 70 -18.43 8.32 -4.75
C ASN A 70 -17.03 8.53 -5.32
N THR A 71 -16.01 8.63 -4.47
CA THR A 71 -14.65 8.95 -4.90
C THR A 71 -13.61 8.16 -4.11
N ILE A 72 -12.65 7.56 -4.83
CA ILE A 72 -11.44 6.93 -4.26
C ILE A 72 -10.23 7.76 -4.65
N VAL A 73 -9.40 8.17 -3.66
CA VAL A 73 -8.14 8.85 -3.92
C VAL A 73 -6.99 7.90 -3.66
N ILE A 74 -6.10 7.72 -4.64
CA ILE A 74 -4.94 6.83 -4.55
C ILE A 74 -3.65 7.64 -4.65
N GLY A 75 -2.79 7.52 -3.63
CA GLY A 75 -1.42 8.02 -3.67
C GLY A 75 -0.54 7.12 -4.55
N ASN A 76 0.18 7.74 -5.49
CA ASN A 76 1.12 7.03 -6.35
C ASN A 76 2.30 7.92 -6.71
N ASN A 77 3.48 7.55 -6.28
CA ASN A 77 4.72 8.22 -6.68
C ASN A 77 5.28 7.62 -7.96
N LYS A 78 5.38 8.41 -9.00
CA LYS A 78 6.08 8.01 -10.23
C LYS A 78 7.55 7.71 -9.88
N ASN A 79 8.07 6.59 -10.41
CA ASN A 79 9.50 6.19 -10.30
C ASN A 79 10.03 5.87 -8.89
N TRP A 80 9.18 5.73 -7.86
CA TRP A 80 9.64 5.41 -6.50
C TRP A 80 10.44 4.09 -6.39
N LYS A 81 10.30 3.19 -7.37
CA LYS A 81 11.07 1.94 -7.46
C LYS A 81 12.48 2.13 -8.03
N GLN A 82 12.78 3.26 -8.70
CA GLN A 82 14.01 3.40 -9.51
C GLN A 82 15.20 3.96 -8.73
N ASN A 83 15.08 4.58 -7.60
CA ASN A 83 16.20 5.17 -6.84
C ASN A 83 16.11 4.92 -5.34
N SER A 84 15.52 3.79 -4.95
CA SER A 84 15.42 3.47 -3.52
C SER A 84 16.79 3.04 -2.97
N LYS A 85 17.36 3.81 -2.05
CA LYS A 85 18.54 3.45 -1.23
C LYS A 85 18.23 2.32 -0.23
N ILE A 86 17.37 1.39 -0.62
CA ILE A 86 16.93 0.25 0.20
C ILE A 86 17.85 -0.93 -0.13
N SER A 87 18.23 -1.71 0.89
CA SER A 87 19.08 -2.89 0.67
C SER A 87 18.48 -3.81 -0.40
N ALA A 88 19.31 -4.43 -1.22
CA ALA A 88 18.90 -5.29 -2.34
C ALA A 88 17.84 -6.33 -1.94
N LYS A 89 17.97 -6.93 -0.74
CA LYS A 89 17.05 -7.94 -0.20
C LYS A 89 15.64 -7.38 0.11
N ILE A 90 15.56 -6.15 0.62
CA ILE A 90 14.27 -5.47 0.91
C ILE A 90 13.66 -5.00 -0.41
N ASN A 91 14.47 -4.46 -1.31
CA ASN A 91 14.03 -4.00 -2.62
C ASN A 91 13.43 -5.15 -3.44
N GLN A 92 14.05 -6.31 -3.47
CA GLN A 92 13.54 -7.51 -4.14
C GLN A 92 12.14 -7.92 -3.65
N SER A 93 11.88 -7.79 -2.34
CA SER A 93 10.56 -8.11 -1.76
C SER A 93 9.48 -7.09 -2.14
N PHE A 94 9.86 -5.82 -2.32
CA PHE A 94 8.94 -4.74 -2.69
C PHE A 94 8.65 -4.69 -4.19
N VAL A 95 9.68 -4.84 -5.01
CA VAL A 95 9.56 -4.82 -6.48
C VAL A 95 8.63 -5.93 -6.98
N GLY A 96 8.58 -7.07 -6.28
CA GLY A 96 7.72 -8.19 -6.60
C GLY A 96 6.21 -7.98 -6.38
N ILE A 97 5.77 -6.85 -5.78
CA ILE A 97 4.34 -6.53 -5.62
C ILE A 97 3.91 -5.58 -6.75
N PRO A 98 2.97 -5.98 -7.63
CA PRO A 98 2.57 -5.18 -8.77
C PRO A 98 1.53 -4.11 -8.36
N HIS A 99 2.00 -3.00 -7.77
CA HIS A 99 1.14 -1.89 -7.32
C HIS A 99 0.32 -1.26 -8.45
N SER A 100 0.90 -1.13 -9.65
CA SER A 100 0.18 -0.61 -10.82
C SER A 100 -1.04 -1.48 -11.18
N LYS A 101 -0.89 -2.81 -11.06
CA LYS A 101 -2.00 -3.73 -11.30
C LYS A 101 -3.13 -3.57 -10.28
N LEU A 102 -2.79 -3.33 -8.99
CA LEU A 102 -3.79 -3.04 -7.96
C LEU A 102 -4.56 -1.76 -8.28
N ILE A 103 -3.85 -0.70 -8.69
CA ILE A 103 -4.47 0.58 -9.07
C ILE A 103 -5.41 0.38 -10.26
N GLN A 104 -4.95 -0.28 -11.33
CA GLN A 104 -5.78 -0.58 -12.50
C GLN A 104 -7.03 -1.38 -12.14
N GLN A 105 -6.90 -2.37 -11.25
CA GLN A 105 -8.03 -3.17 -10.82
C GLN A 105 -9.03 -2.40 -9.95
N ILE A 106 -8.56 -1.45 -9.15
CA ILE A 106 -9.48 -0.54 -8.43
C ILE A 106 -10.19 0.36 -9.42
N GLN A 107 -9.49 0.92 -10.42
CA GLN A 107 -10.07 1.83 -11.41
C GLN A 107 -11.22 1.17 -12.16
N TYR A 108 -11.00 0.05 -12.85
CA TYR A 108 -12.05 -0.55 -13.66
C TYR A 108 -13.23 -1.06 -12.81
N LYS A 109 -12.96 -1.62 -11.60
CA LYS A 109 -14.05 -2.06 -10.71
C LYS A 109 -14.84 -0.90 -10.11
N ALA A 110 -14.20 0.24 -9.87
CA ALA A 110 -14.85 1.44 -9.39
C ALA A 110 -15.75 2.05 -10.49
N GLU A 111 -15.29 1.98 -11.75
CA GLU A 111 -16.04 2.44 -12.91
C GLU A 111 -17.38 1.73 -13.07
N ASP A 112 -17.42 0.39 -12.84
CA ASP A 112 -18.66 -0.41 -12.85
C ASP A 112 -19.74 0.11 -11.91
N TYR A 113 -19.35 0.85 -10.87
CA TYR A 113 -20.27 1.43 -9.85
C TYR A 113 -20.36 2.96 -9.92
N GLY A 114 -19.82 3.59 -10.97
CA GLY A 114 -19.81 5.05 -11.10
C GLY A 114 -18.94 5.78 -10.07
N ILE A 115 -17.99 5.07 -9.40
CA ILE A 115 -17.07 5.64 -8.43
C ILE A 115 -15.89 6.28 -9.16
N LYS A 116 -15.62 7.55 -8.90
CA LYS A 116 -14.49 8.29 -9.46
C LYS A 116 -13.18 7.87 -8.78
N VAL A 117 -12.13 7.54 -9.54
CA VAL A 117 -10.79 7.28 -9.01
C VAL A 117 -9.84 8.42 -9.39
N ILE A 118 -9.25 9.06 -8.37
CA ILE A 118 -8.28 10.14 -8.53
C ILE A 118 -6.91 9.64 -8.09
N ILE A 119 -5.92 9.72 -8.98
CA ILE A 119 -4.52 9.39 -8.66
C ILE A 119 -3.77 10.68 -8.37
N THR A 120 -3.14 10.77 -7.22
CA THR A 120 -2.33 11.93 -6.81
C THR A 120 -0.94 11.51 -6.33
N GLU A 121 -0.01 12.44 -6.33
CA GLU A 121 1.32 12.23 -5.78
C GLU A 121 1.27 12.19 -4.25
N GLU A 122 2.02 11.27 -3.62
CA GLU A 122 2.01 11.07 -2.15
C GLU A 122 3.20 11.70 -1.41
N SER A 123 3.95 12.64 -2.04
CA SER A 123 5.07 13.30 -1.37
C SER A 123 4.62 14.02 -0.09
N TYR A 124 5.48 13.98 0.94
CA TYR A 124 5.30 14.59 2.26
C TYR A 124 4.15 14.05 3.12
N THR A 125 3.32 13.13 2.64
CA THR A 125 2.17 12.59 3.41
C THR A 125 2.57 11.74 4.62
N SER A 126 3.74 11.13 4.59
CA SER A 126 4.20 10.21 5.66
C SER A 126 4.79 10.91 6.89
N GLY A 127 5.08 12.20 6.82
CA GLY A 127 5.71 12.97 7.91
C GLY A 127 4.91 14.20 8.34
N THR A 128 3.75 14.46 7.72
CA THR A 128 2.81 15.50 8.13
C THR A 128 1.63 14.89 8.86
N SER A 129 1.03 15.63 9.78
CA SER A 129 -0.06 15.14 10.63
C SER A 129 -1.43 15.63 10.14
N PHE A 130 -2.35 14.69 9.87
CA PHE A 130 -3.70 15.07 9.53
C PHE A 130 -4.51 15.49 10.77
N LEU A 131 -4.26 14.89 11.95
CA LEU A 131 -4.90 15.28 13.22
C LEU A 131 -4.58 16.71 13.64
N ASP A 132 -3.36 17.18 13.31
CA ASP A 132 -2.94 18.56 13.56
C ASP A 132 -3.36 19.51 12.40
N ASN A 133 -4.21 19.05 11.49
CA ASN A 133 -4.70 19.78 10.32
C ASN A 133 -3.58 20.34 9.40
N GLU A 134 -2.40 19.73 9.40
CA GLU A 134 -1.28 20.16 8.56
C GLU A 134 -1.51 19.85 7.08
N LEU A 135 -1.05 20.74 6.20
CA LEU A 135 -0.96 20.46 4.77
C LEU A 135 0.28 19.60 4.47
N PRO A 136 0.18 18.61 3.55
CA PRO A 136 1.29 17.73 3.18
C PRO A 136 2.31 18.45 2.29
N THR A 137 3.04 19.40 2.88
CA THR A 137 4.08 20.23 2.25
C THR A 137 5.45 19.92 2.82
N LYS A 138 6.51 20.35 2.11
CA LYS A 138 7.89 20.19 2.56
C LYS A 138 8.15 20.93 3.89
N SER A 139 7.55 22.08 4.09
CA SER A 139 7.69 22.90 5.31
C SER A 139 7.16 22.21 6.56
N ASN A 140 6.06 21.46 6.43
CA ASN A 140 5.41 20.77 7.55
C ASN A 140 5.95 19.35 7.76
N TYR A 141 6.81 18.86 6.86
CA TYR A 141 7.30 17.50 6.90
C TYR A 141 8.32 17.28 8.03
N ASN A 142 7.99 16.36 8.96
CA ASN A 142 8.88 15.94 10.04
C ASN A 142 9.00 14.41 10.08
N LYS A 143 10.16 13.89 9.66
CA LYS A 143 10.45 12.45 9.63
C LYS A 143 10.41 11.80 11.01
N ASN A 144 10.74 12.55 12.08
CA ASN A 144 10.83 12.02 13.44
C ASN A 144 9.47 11.67 14.06
N ARG A 145 8.36 12.18 13.49
CA ARG A 145 7.01 11.78 13.90
C ARG A 145 6.70 10.32 13.62
N ARG A 146 7.41 9.69 12.70
CA ARG A 146 7.33 8.25 12.45
C ARG A 146 8.26 7.51 13.41
N ILE A 147 7.78 7.25 14.65
CA ILE A 147 8.57 6.70 15.77
C ILE A 147 9.13 5.31 15.41
N LYS A 148 8.29 4.47 14.81
CA LYS A 148 8.65 3.15 14.28
C LYS A 148 7.73 2.79 13.13
N ARG A 149 8.03 1.65 12.47
CA ARG A 149 7.21 1.15 11.38
C ARG A 149 5.74 1.00 11.81
N GLY A 150 4.83 1.63 11.06
CA GLY A 150 3.39 1.57 11.30
C GLY A 150 2.89 2.47 12.43
N LEU A 151 3.76 3.26 13.10
CA LEU A 151 3.37 4.12 14.21
C LEU A 151 3.78 5.58 13.97
N PHE A 152 2.82 6.49 14.10
CA PHE A 152 2.96 7.93 13.90
C PHE A 152 2.54 8.69 15.15
N LYS A 153 3.26 9.75 15.50
CA LYS A 153 3.01 10.62 16.66
C LYS A 153 2.63 12.03 16.19
N PRO A 154 1.37 12.46 16.32
CA PRO A 154 0.96 13.84 16.13
C PRO A 154 1.40 14.73 17.31
N ASN A 155 1.15 16.03 17.23
CA ASN A 155 1.50 16.98 18.31
C ASN A 155 0.73 16.69 19.61
N SER A 156 -0.49 16.18 19.52
CA SER A 156 -1.30 15.73 20.68
C SER A 156 -0.64 14.59 21.49
N GLY A 157 0.38 13.93 20.94
CA GLY A 157 1.07 12.80 21.57
C GLY A 157 0.35 11.46 21.46
N LYS A 158 -0.92 11.42 21.07
CA LYS A 158 -1.72 10.20 20.92
C LYS A 158 -1.31 9.41 19.66
N LEU A 159 -0.78 8.21 19.85
CA LEU A 159 -0.21 7.41 18.76
C LEU A 159 -1.27 6.86 17.81
N ILE A 160 -1.03 6.98 16.52
CA ILE A 160 -1.92 6.47 15.45
C ILE A 160 -1.16 5.59 14.47
N ASN A 161 -1.92 4.84 13.65
CA ASN A 161 -1.33 4.06 12.56
C ASN A 161 -0.78 5.00 11.47
N ALA A 162 0.50 4.81 11.10
CA ALA A 162 1.18 5.66 10.12
C ALA A 162 0.58 5.58 8.71
N ASP A 163 0.04 4.42 8.32
CA ASP A 163 -0.55 4.24 6.99
C ASP A 163 -1.95 4.90 6.94
N VAL A 164 -2.67 4.92 8.07
CA VAL A 164 -3.93 5.68 8.21
C VAL A 164 -3.66 7.18 8.13
N ASN A 165 -2.68 7.70 8.88
CA ASN A 165 -2.29 9.11 8.77
C ASN A 165 -1.95 9.50 7.32
N ALA A 166 -1.14 8.67 6.65
CA ALA A 166 -0.75 8.93 5.26
C ALA A 166 -1.93 8.93 4.30
N SER A 167 -2.90 8.02 4.45
CA SER A 167 -4.09 7.96 3.59
C SER A 167 -4.98 9.19 3.74
N TYR A 168 -5.16 9.71 4.94
CA TYR A 168 -5.87 10.98 5.16
C TYR A 168 -5.12 12.17 4.58
N GLN A 169 -3.79 12.19 4.66
CA GLN A 169 -2.98 13.23 4.03
C GLN A 169 -3.02 13.17 2.50
N ILE A 170 -3.09 11.96 1.90
CA ILE A 170 -3.32 11.78 0.47
C ILE A 170 -4.68 12.36 0.06
N LEU A 171 -5.73 12.07 0.84
CA LEU A 171 -7.06 12.62 0.61
C LEU A 171 -7.05 14.16 0.69
N LYS A 172 -6.35 14.72 1.67
CA LYS A 172 -6.21 16.17 1.85
C LYS A 172 -5.48 16.87 0.70
N LYS A 173 -4.59 16.19 -0.04
CA LYS A 173 -3.98 16.74 -1.25
C LYS A 173 -5.00 17.07 -2.35
N VAL A 174 -6.04 16.25 -2.45
CA VAL A 174 -7.11 16.43 -3.45
C VAL A 174 -8.21 17.35 -2.92
N PHE A 175 -8.51 17.24 -1.63
CA PHE A 175 -9.57 17.97 -0.94
C PHE A 175 -9.00 18.70 0.29
N PRO A 176 -8.30 19.85 0.12
CA PRO A 176 -7.61 20.55 1.22
C PRO A 176 -8.51 20.92 2.39
N ASN A 177 -9.77 21.24 2.12
CA ASN A 177 -10.74 21.72 3.10
C ASN A 177 -11.64 20.63 3.70
N ILE A 178 -11.40 19.37 3.40
CA ILE A 178 -12.27 18.26 3.82
C ILE A 178 -12.42 18.15 5.34
N TYR A 179 -11.48 18.69 6.12
CA TYR A 179 -11.45 18.62 7.59
C TYR A 179 -11.74 19.95 8.28
N ASN A 180 -12.03 21.02 7.53
CA ASN A 180 -12.24 22.36 8.11
C ASN A 180 -13.65 22.55 8.72
N ASN A 181 -14.59 21.66 8.45
CA ASN A 181 -15.97 21.77 8.89
C ASN A 181 -16.29 20.73 9.97
N ASN A 182 -16.00 21.03 11.24
CA ASN A 182 -16.51 20.35 12.46
C ASN A 182 -16.73 18.81 12.42
N ILE A 183 -16.01 18.07 11.56
CA ILE A 183 -16.16 16.61 11.38
C ILE A 183 -15.34 15.83 12.43
N ASN A 184 -14.85 16.49 13.49
CA ASN A 184 -13.90 15.89 14.43
C ASN A 184 -14.50 14.75 15.28
N HIS A 185 -15.80 14.69 15.50
CA HIS A 185 -16.39 13.72 16.45
C HIS A 185 -16.57 12.30 15.91
N GLY A 186 -16.53 12.04 14.59
CA GLY A 186 -16.68 10.68 14.04
C GLY A 186 -15.40 10.08 13.47
N ILE A 187 -14.44 10.92 13.05
CA ILE A 187 -13.20 10.47 12.39
C ILE A 187 -12.23 9.85 13.40
N GLU A 188 -12.18 10.35 14.64
CA GLU A 188 -11.25 9.89 15.65
C GLU A 188 -11.34 8.39 15.91
N ASP A 189 -12.53 7.82 16.00
CA ASP A 189 -12.71 6.40 16.26
C ASP A 189 -12.13 5.52 15.16
N TYR A 190 -12.32 5.88 13.90
CA TYR A 190 -11.77 5.15 12.75
C TYR A 190 -10.26 5.29 12.60
N VAL A 191 -9.70 6.39 13.10
CA VAL A 191 -8.27 6.67 13.10
C VAL A 191 -7.54 5.85 14.15
N PHE A 192 -8.08 5.79 15.36
CA PHE A 192 -7.48 5.06 16.47
C PHE A 192 -7.72 3.57 16.38
N ASN A 193 -8.89 3.15 15.90
CA ASN A 193 -9.31 1.76 15.80
C ASN A 193 -9.68 1.34 14.35
N PRO A 194 -8.73 1.38 13.39
CA PRO A 194 -9.04 1.05 12.01
C PRO A 194 -9.44 -0.42 11.87
N ILE A 195 -10.54 -0.70 11.16
CA ILE A 195 -10.97 -2.05 10.80
C ILE A 195 -9.85 -2.74 10.00
N ARG A 196 -9.41 -3.90 10.44
CA ARG A 196 -8.39 -4.71 9.75
C ARG A 196 -9.04 -5.88 9.03
N VAL A 197 -8.70 -6.03 7.77
CA VAL A 197 -9.20 -7.10 6.89
C VAL A 197 -8.03 -7.94 6.39
N ASN A 198 -8.15 -9.26 6.49
CA ASN A 198 -7.25 -10.21 5.86
C ASN A 198 -7.79 -10.59 4.47
N LEU A 199 -6.85 -10.89 3.55
CA LEU A 199 -7.16 -11.35 2.19
C LEU A 199 -7.28 -12.88 2.13
#